data_33641bc6348140baa805ecc59f67a2fa
#
_entry.id   33641bc6348140baa805ecc59f67a2fa
#
_cell.length_a   1.000
_cell.length_b   1.000
_cell.length_c   1.000
_cell.angle_alpha   90.00
_cell.angle_beta   90.00
_cell.angle_gamma   90.00
#
_symmetry.space_group_name_H-M   'P 1'
#
loop_
_entity.id
_entity.type
_entity.pdbx_description
1 polymer ?
#
loop_
_entity_poly.entity_id
_entity_poly.type
_entity_poly.pdbx_seq_one_letter_code
_entity_poly.pdbx_strand_id
1 'polypeptide(L)' 'MSTATKIVLWTVVVSAVLSSALVVQLLFA' A
#
# COMPACT_ATOMS: atom_id res chain seq x y z
N MET A 1 -14.52 0.59 -15.37
CA MET A 1 -13.29 -0.14 -15.04
C MET A 1 -13.62 -1.61 -14.81
N SER A 2 -12.73 -2.49 -15.24
CA SER A 2 -12.93 -3.93 -15.01
C SER A 2 -12.59 -4.27 -13.55
N THR A 3 -13.13 -5.39 -13.08
CA THR A 3 -12.85 -5.88 -11.72
C THR A 3 -11.36 -6.13 -11.51
N ALA A 4 -10.67 -6.63 -12.54
CA ALA A 4 -9.22 -6.87 -12.47
C ALA A 4 -8.45 -5.58 -12.19
N THR A 5 -8.77 -4.50 -12.88
CA THR A 5 -8.13 -3.20 -12.68
C THR A 5 -8.36 -2.70 -11.25
N LYS A 6 -9.56 -2.87 -10.73
CA LYS A 6 -9.89 -2.46 -9.37
C LYS A 6 -9.07 -3.23 -8.34
N ILE A 7 -8.92 -4.53 -8.53
CA ILE A 7 -8.13 -5.38 -7.64
C ILE A 7 -6.66 -4.94 -7.64
N VAL A 8 -6.10 -4.68 -8.82
CA VAL A 8 -4.71 -4.22 -8.94
C VAL A 8 -4.52 -2.88 -8.23
N LEU A 9 -5.43 -1.94 -8.43
CA LEU A 9 -5.35 -0.62 -7.79
C LEU A 9 -5.38 -0.74 -6.27
N TRP A 10 -6.27 -1.53 -5.73
CA TRP A 10 -6.35 -1.74 -4.27
C TRP A 10 -5.07 -2.38 -3.72
N THR A 11 -4.53 -3.36 -4.43
CA THR A 11 -3.30 -4.03 -4.01
C THR A 11 -2.13 -3.04 -3.96
N VAL A 12 -2.01 -2.17 -4.95
CA VAL A 12 -0.95 -1.15 -4.98
C VAL A 12 -1.11 -0.17 -3.82
N VAL A 13 -2.32 0.30 -3.56
CA VAL A 13 -2.59 1.23 -2.46
C VAL A 13 -2.25 0.61 -1.11
N VAL A 14 -2.69 -0.63 -0.89
CA VAL A 14 -2.40 -1.34 0.37
C VAL A 14 -0.90 -1.54 0.55
N SER A 15 -0.19 -1.93 -0.50
CA SER A 15 1.25 -2.11 -0.44
C SER A 15 1.97 -0.80 -0.11
N ALA A 16 1.56 0.30 -0.72
CA ALA A 16 2.14 1.61 -0.44
C ALA A 16 1.93 2.03 1.01
N VAL A 17 0.72 1.81 1.54
CA VAL A 17 0.41 2.13 2.93
C VAL A 17 1.27 1.31 3.90
N LEU A 18 1.39 0.01 3.65
CA LEU A 18 2.22 -0.86 4.49
C LEU A 18 3.68 -0.46 4.47
N SER A 19 4.22 -0.13 3.30
CA SER A 19 5.61 0.31 3.18
C SER A 19 5.83 1.63 3.93
N SER A 20 4.92 2.58 3.80
CA SER A 20 4.99 3.85 4.52
C SER A 20 4.96 3.65 6.02
N ALA A 21 4.12 2.76 6.51
CA ALA A 21 4.03 2.45 7.93
C ALA A 21 5.35 1.91 8.48
N LEU A 22 6.00 1.01 7.74
CA LEU A 22 7.29 0.46 8.14
C LEU A 22 8.38 1.53 8.22
N VAL A 23 8.42 2.43 7.25
CA VAL A 23 9.39 3.53 7.25
C VAL A 23 9.16 4.46 8.44
N VAL A 24 7.91 4.79 8.73
CA VAL A 24 7.57 5.63 9.88
C VAL A 24 8.01 4.98 11.19
N GLN A 25 7.81 3.69 11.35
CA GLN A 25 8.25 2.97 12.54
C GLN A 25 9.77 3.03 12.72
N LEU A 26 10.52 2.91 11.63
CA LEU A 26 11.97 3.03 11.67
C LEU A 26 12.42 4.42 12.12
N LEU A 27 11.70 5.45 11.73
CA LEU A 27 12.01 6.82 12.14
C LEU A 27 11.73 7.04 13.63
N PHE A 28 10.72 6.36 14.17
CA PHE A 28 10.38 6.44 15.58
C PHE A 28 11.22 5.52 16.47
N ALA A 29 11.76 4.47 15.89
CA ALA A 29 12.57 3.48 16.64
C ALA A 29 14.03 3.96 16.91
#